data_991665f5d212f6c6347f3ddd14df83cb
#
_entry.id   991665f5d212f6c6347f3ddd14df83cb
#
_cell.length_a   1.000
_cell.length_b   1.000
_cell.length_c   1.000
_cell.angle_alpha   90.00
_cell.angle_beta   90.00
_cell.angle_gamma   90.00
#
_symmetry.space_group_name_H-M   'P 1'
#
loop_
_entity.id
_entity.type
_entity.pdbx_description
1 polymer ?
#
loop_
_entity_poly.entity_id
_entity_poly.type
_entity_poly.pdbx_seq_one_letter_code
_entity_poly.pdbx_strand_id
1 'polypeptide(L)'
;DYLPSKATREEKEQTVGVNIEILPFPFDEEREFKAHLWDFGGHEKQYVLHQYFFTERSLYVLLAHDRKQDANFNYWFEIISTLGTNCPVLVVLNEMEAKVPNIDISLYRKEFGEKIKDIEEKRVDFDNNDDGRFTNLVNEIKTKLKNLEHIGRTLPKTWVKIREKLGE
;
A
#
# COMPACT_ATOMS: atom_id res chain seq x y z
N ASP A 1 -4.36 -20.50 -3.26
CA ASP A 1 -3.89 -20.37 -1.88
C ASP A 1 -2.44 -19.91 -1.84
N TYR A 2 -2.21 -18.63 -2.16
CA TYR A 2 -0.92 -17.97 -1.94
C TYR A 2 -1.13 -16.86 -0.90
N LEU A 3 -1.17 -17.26 0.36
CA LEU A 3 -0.85 -16.38 1.48
C LEU A 3 0.59 -16.72 1.88
N PRO A 4 1.45 -15.72 2.13
CA PRO A 4 2.78 -15.99 2.63
C PRO A 4 2.67 -16.77 3.95
N SER A 5 3.46 -17.85 4.07
CA SER A 5 3.49 -18.71 5.23
C SER A 5 3.76 -17.90 6.50
N LYS A 6 3.05 -18.25 7.60
CA LYS A 6 3.30 -17.71 8.94
C LYS A 6 4.79 -17.78 9.27
N ALA A 7 5.46 -16.64 9.21
CA ALA A 7 6.79 -16.50 9.78
C ALA A 7 6.66 -16.65 11.30
N THR A 8 7.37 -17.59 11.88
CA THR A 8 7.46 -17.80 13.32
C THR A 8 8.00 -16.54 14.00
N ARG A 9 7.50 -16.27 15.19
CA ARG A 9 7.69 -15.03 16.00
C ARG A 9 9.16 -14.63 16.29
N GLU A 10 10.15 -15.41 15.89
CA GLU A 10 11.56 -15.27 16.32
C GLU A 10 12.50 -14.59 15.31
N GLU A 11 12.12 -14.43 14.06
CA GLU A 11 12.96 -13.74 13.07
C GLU A 11 12.14 -12.71 12.28
N LYS A 12 11.78 -11.60 12.93
CA LYS A 12 11.39 -10.40 12.18
C LYS A 12 12.67 -9.74 11.65
N GLU A 13 13.19 -10.28 10.57
CA GLU A 13 14.14 -9.55 9.74
C GLU A 13 13.45 -8.26 9.28
N GLN A 14 14.01 -7.14 9.71
CA GLN A 14 13.54 -5.85 9.23
C GLN A 14 13.85 -5.77 7.75
N THR A 15 12.87 -5.40 6.94
CA THR A 15 13.08 -5.21 5.50
C THR A 15 14.19 -4.21 5.28
N VAL A 16 15.32 -4.67 4.71
CA VAL A 16 16.45 -3.85 4.33
C VAL A 16 16.29 -3.49 2.86
N GLY A 17 16.04 -2.20 2.57
CA GLY A 17 15.80 -1.74 1.20
C GLY A 17 14.33 -1.84 0.80
N VAL A 18 14.06 -2.37 -0.37
CA VAL A 18 12.72 -2.53 -0.95
C VAL A 18 12.53 -3.98 -1.36
N ASN A 19 11.49 -4.63 -0.87
CA ASN A 19 11.06 -5.93 -1.37
C ASN A 19 9.95 -5.74 -2.41
N ILE A 20 10.04 -6.45 -3.54
CA ILE A 20 9.06 -6.33 -4.63
C ILE A 20 8.44 -7.70 -4.88
N GLU A 21 7.13 -7.77 -4.72
CA GLU A 21 6.34 -8.97 -4.97
C GLU A 21 5.23 -8.69 -5.99
N ILE A 22 4.77 -9.73 -6.68
CA ILE A 22 3.64 -9.64 -7.61
C ILE A 22 2.45 -10.35 -6.99
N LEU A 23 1.35 -9.63 -6.83
CA LEU A 23 0.06 -10.16 -6.40
C LEU A 23 -0.88 -10.29 -7.59
N PRO A 24 -1.07 -11.50 -8.16
CA PRO A 24 -2.06 -11.72 -9.20
C PRO A 24 -3.45 -11.91 -8.58
N PHE A 25 -4.47 -11.34 -9.22
CA PHE A 25 -5.87 -11.58 -8.86
C PHE A 25 -6.80 -11.29 -10.05
N PRO A 26 -8.00 -11.89 -10.11
CA PRO A 26 -8.94 -11.65 -11.21
C PRO A 26 -9.34 -10.18 -11.31
N PHE A 27 -9.16 -9.59 -12.49
CA PHE A 27 -9.70 -8.27 -12.81
C PHE A 27 -11.20 -8.40 -13.16
N ASP A 28 -11.50 -9.29 -14.08
CA ASP A 28 -12.84 -9.74 -14.48
C ASP A 28 -12.81 -11.23 -14.84
N GLU A 29 -13.81 -11.72 -15.58
CA GLU A 29 -13.93 -13.14 -15.95
C GLU A 29 -12.82 -13.62 -16.90
N GLU A 30 -12.24 -12.71 -17.71
CA GLU A 30 -11.27 -13.05 -18.76
C GLU A 30 -9.85 -12.53 -18.48
N ARG A 31 -9.71 -11.53 -17.61
CA ARG A 31 -8.44 -10.83 -17.39
C ARG A 31 -7.94 -10.95 -15.96
N GLU A 32 -6.65 -11.10 -15.85
CA GLU A 32 -5.92 -11.06 -14.59
C GLU A 32 -5.29 -9.68 -14.34
N PHE A 33 -5.37 -9.20 -13.10
CA PHE A 33 -4.65 -8.02 -12.64
C PHE A 33 -3.36 -8.47 -11.95
N LYS A 34 -2.24 -7.81 -12.22
CA LYS A 34 -0.97 -8.03 -11.56
C LYS A 34 -0.57 -6.77 -10.81
N ALA A 35 -0.78 -6.77 -9.50
CA ALA A 35 -0.30 -5.68 -8.64
C ALA A 35 1.16 -5.92 -8.27
N HIS A 36 2.00 -4.90 -8.43
CA HIS A 36 3.35 -4.90 -7.89
C HIS A 36 3.32 -4.32 -6.50
N LEU A 37 3.62 -5.13 -5.50
CA LEU A 37 3.73 -4.74 -4.10
C LEU A 37 5.16 -4.32 -3.82
N TRP A 38 5.32 -3.11 -3.32
CA TRP A 38 6.61 -2.55 -2.94
C TRP A 38 6.63 -2.38 -1.43
N ASP A 39 7.27 -3.29 -0.71
CA ASP A 39 7.41 -3.24 0.73
C ASP A 39 8.70 -2.49 1.11
N PHE A 40 8.53 -1.37 1.76
CA PHE A 40 9.61 -0.49 2.18
C PHE A 40 9.93 -0.68 3.65
N GLY A 41 11.20 -0.88 3.98
CA GLY A 41 11.65 -0.93 5.36
C GLY A 41 11.37 0.40 6.10
N GLY A 42 10.83 0.31 7.33
CA GLY A 42 10.41 1.45 8.14
C GLY A 42 11.56 2.26 8.79
N HIS A 43 12.82 2.07 8.38
CA HIS A 43 13.96 2.81 8.95
C HIS A 43 14.13 4.19 8.31
N GLU A 44 14.26 5.22 9.14
CA GLU A 44 14.49 6.62 8.70
C GLU A 44 15.66 6.78 7.74
N LYS A 45 16.73 6.00 7.90
CA LYS A 45 17.91 6.03 7.00
C LYS A 45 17.58 5.65 5.56
N GLN A 46 16.46 4.99 5.31
CA GLN A 46 16.02 4.54 3.98
C GLN A 46 15.02 5.49 3.32
N TYR A 47 14.50 6.48 4.03
CA TYR A 47 13.45 7.39 3.53
C TYR A 47 13.82 8.10 2.24
N VAL A 48 15.10 8.46 2.06
CA VAL A 48 15.58 9.13 0.83
C VAL A 48 15.42 8.23 -0.40
N LEU A 49 15.64 6.91 -0.24
CA LEU A 49 15.51 5.95 -1.34
C LEU A 49 14.04 5.75 -1.75
N HIS A 50 13.12 5.82 -0.79
CA HIS A 50 11.71 5.59 -1.05
C HIS A 50 11.13 6.60 -2.05
N GLN A 51 11.60 7.85 -2.02
CA GLN A 51 11.12 8.93 -2.89
C GLN A 51 11.24 8.62 -4.39
N TYR A 52 12.22 7.81 -4.79
CA TYR A 52 12.41 7.42 -6.19
C TYR A 52 11.34 6.47 -6.72
N PHE A 53 10.56 5.85 -5.84
CA PHE A 53 9.56 4.86 -6.20
C PHE A 53 8.12 5.36 -6.07
N PHE A 54 7.94 6.57 -5.58
CA PHE A 54 6.61 7.18 -5.46
C PHE A 54 6.10 7.61 -6.82
N THR A 55 4.86 7.25 -7.15
CA THR A 55 4.22 7.56 -8.44
C THR A 55 2.75 7.90 -8.25
N GLU A 56 2.19 8.66 -9.21
CA GLU A 56 0.77 9.00 -9.28
C GLU A 56 -0.13 7.81 -9.66
N ARG A 57 0.42 6.61 -9.80
CA ARG A 57 -0.31 5.42 -10.27
C ARG A 57 -0.31 4.30 -9.24
N SER A 58 -0.38 4.67 -7.98
CA SER A 58 -0.23 3.76 -6.86
C SER A 58 -1.39 3.85 -5.88
N LEU A 59 -1.60 2.79 -5.13
CA LEU A 59 -2.31 2.82 -3.87
C LEU A 59 -1.24 2.79 -2.77
N TYR A 60 -1.25 3.76 -1.88
CA TYR A 60 -0.35 3.78 -0.73
C TYR A 60 -1.03 3.15 0.48
N VAL A 61 -0.33 2.21 1.10
CA VAL A 61 -0.79 1.56 2.33
C VAL A 61 0.19 1.90 3.45
N LEU A 62 -0.25 2.67 4.43
CA LEU A 62 0.53 3.04 5.59
C LEU A 62 0.15 2.15 6.76
N LEU A 63 1.08 1.31 7.20
CA LEU A 63 0.85 0.37 8.30
C LEU A 63 1.32 0.97 9.62
N ALA A 64 0.42 1.08 10.59
CA ALA A 64 0.72 1.46 11.96
C ALA A 64 0.68 0.27 12.89
N HIS A 65 1.71 0.15 13.72
CA HIS A 65 1.83 -0.87 14.74
C HIS A 65 1.94 -0.22 16.12
N ASP A 66 1.23 -0.76 17.11
CA ASP A 66 1.12 -0.20 18.49
C ASP A 66 2.46 0.06 19.19
N ARG A 67 3.52 -0.65 18.84
CA ARG A 67 4.79 -0.57 19.58
C ARG A 67 5.64 0.67 19.29
N LYS A 68 5.30 1.45 18.27
CA LYS A 68 5.99 2.71 17.93
C LYS A 68 4.97 3.81 17.77
N GLN A 69 4.86 4.69 18.75
CA GLN A 69 4.17 5.99 18.62
C GLN A 69 4.76 6.88 17.51
N ASP A 70 5.82 6.40 16.85
CA ASP A 70 6.65 7.11 15.88
C ASP A 70 6.45 6.62 14.43
N ALA A 71 5.28 6.11 14.07
CA ALA A 71 4.94 6.08 12.66
C ALA A 71 4.88 7.56 12.23
N ASN A 72 5.91 8.04 11.55
CA ASN A 72 6.03 9.44 11.13
C ASN A 72 5.03 9.71 9.98
N PHE A 73 3.72 9.65 10.32
CA PHE A 73 2.64 9.82 9.35
C PHE A 73 2.73 11.16 8.64
N ASN A 74 3.13 12.23 9.35
CA ASN A 74 3.32 13.55 8.74
C ASN A 74 4.30 13.46 7.56
N TYR A 75 5.45 12.83 7.78
CA TYR A 75 6.45 12.64 6.74
C TYR A 75 5.88 11.87 5.53
N TRP A 76 5.16 10.76 5.77
CA TRP A 76 4.60 9.96 4.69
C TRP A 76 3.51 10.71 3.92
N PHE A 77 2.62 11.41 4.63
CA PHE A 77 1.58 12.21 3.97
C PHE A 77 2.17 13.39 3.18
N GLU A 78 3.22 14.06 3.69
CA GLU A 78 3.94 15.11 2.96
C GLU A 78 4.55 14.56 1.65
N ILE A 79 5.24 13.43 1.70
CA ILE A 79 5.85 12.81 0.52
C ILE A 79 4.78 12.36 -0.48
N ILE A 80 3.76 11.63 -0.02
CA ILE A 80 2.68 11.16 -0.90
C ILE A 80 1.96 12.36 -1.53
N SER A 81 1.68 13.41 -0.76
CA SER A 81 1.03 14.60 -1.29
C SER A 81 1.86 15.36 -2.34
N THR A 82 3.17 15.13 -2.36
CA THR A 82 4.11 15.79 -3.28
C THR A 82 4.41 14.93 -4.51
N LEU A 83 4.67 13.63 -4.32
CA LEU A 83 5.15 12.73 -5.36
C LEU A 83 4.08 11.74 -5.86
N GLY A 84 3.10 11.44 -5.03
CA GLY A 84 1.97 10.55 -5.34
C GLY A 84 0.64 11.29 -5.40
N THR A 85 0.62 12.49 -5.96
CA THR A 85 -0.57 13.33 -6.04
C THR A 85 -1.75 12.59 -6.66
N ASN A 86 -2.95 12.84 -6.13
CA ASN A 86 -4.19 12.23 -6.59
C ASN A 86 -4.28 10.70 -6.39
N CYS A 87 -3.39 10.12 -5.59
CA CYS A 87 -3.44 8.70 -5.22
C CYS A 87 -4.25 8.47 -3.95
N PRO A 88 -4.96 7.34 -3.82
CA PRO A 88 -5.58 6.94 -2.57
C PRO A 88 -4.53 6.48 -1.55
N VAL A 89 -4.79 6.79 -0.27
CA VAL A 89 -4.00 6.35 0.87
C VAL A 89 -4.88 5.55 1.82
N LEU A 90 -4.45 4.35 2.17
CA LEU A 90 -5.10 3.49 3.14
C LEU A 90 -4.21 3.38 4.38
N VAL A 91 -4.68 3.89 5.50
CA VAL A 91 -4.01 3.74 6.80
C VAL A 91 -4.54 2.49 7.47
N VAL A 92 -3.67 1.53 7.70
CA VAL A 92 -4.02 0.25 8.34
C VAL A 92 -3.44 0.22 9.75
N LEU A 93 -4.33 0.16 10.73
CA LEU A 93 -3.98 0.08 12.14
C LEU A 93 -4.01 -1.38 12.57
N ASN A 94 -2.84 -1.92 12.98
CA ASN A 94 -2.76 -3.26 13.51
C ASN A 94 -3.16 -3.25 14.99
N GLU A 95 -4.31 -3.86 15.32
CA GLU A 95 -4.82 -4.01 16.67
C GLU A 95 -4.17 -5.25 17.32
N MET A 96 -3.13 -5.05 18.12
CA MET A 96 -2.54 -6.12 18.92
C MET A 96 -2.89 -5.95 20.39
N GLU A 97 -3.43 -7.01 21.01
CA GLU A 97 -3.61 -7.11 22.48
C GLU A 97 -4.31 -5.90 23.13
N ALA A 98 -5.45 -5.48 22.58
CA ALA A 98 -6.28 -4.39 23.10
C ALA A 98 -5.64 -2.97 23.14
N LYS A 99 -4.49 -2.78 22.52
CA LYS A 99 -3.91 -1.46 22.32
C LYS A 99 -4.09 -1.07 20.87
N VAL A 100 -4.90 -0.05 20.63
CA VAL A 100 -5.20 0.47 19.30
C VAL A 100 -4.39 1.75 19.10
N PRO A 101 -3.57 1.84 18.02
CA PRO A 101 -2.95 3.11 17.67
C PRO A 101 -4.03 4.18 17.51
N ASN A 102 -3.87 5.31 18.16
CA ASN A 102 -4.82 6.41 18.04
C ASN A 102 -4.28 7.46 17.06
N ILE A 103 -4.87 7.50 15.88
CA ILE A 103 -4.52 8.46 14.83
C ILE A 103 -5.75 9.29 14.51
N ASP A 104 -5.63 10.59 14.54
CA ASP A 104 -6.70 11.47 14.06
C ASP A 104 -6.62 11.65 12.54
N ILE A 105 -7.21 10.70 11.82
CA ILE A 105 -7.28 10.73 10.36
C ILE A 105 -7.98 12.00 9.83
N SER A 106 -8.85 12.61 10.62
CA SER A 106 -9.59 13.81 10.20
C SER A 106 -8.66 15.02 10.01
N LEU A 107 -7.58 15.10 10.78
CA LEU A 107 -6.54 16.12 10.59
C LEU A 107 -5.84 15.93 9.24
N TYR A 108 -5.43 14.71 8.91
CA TYR A 108 -4.77 14.41 7.64
C TYR A 108 -5.68 14.63 6.43
N ARG A 109 -6.97 14.29 6.54
CA ARG A 109 -7.95 14.61 5.49
C ARG A 109 -8.09 16.10 5.28
N LYS A 110 -8.09 16.89 6.36
CA LYS A 110 -8.19 18.35 6.27
C LYS A 110 -6.93 18.97 5.65
N GLU A 111 -5.76 18.47 6.00
CA GLU A 111 -4.48 19.03 5.57
C GLU A 111 -4.10 18.59 4.14
N PHE A 112 -4.29 17.33 3.81
CA PHE A 112 -3.80 16.73 2.56
C PHE A 112 -4.89 16.35 1.57
N GLY A 113 -6.18 16.48 1.92
CA GLY A 113 -7.31 16.00 1.09
C GLY A 113 -7.46 16.69 -0.26
N GLU A 114 -6.85 17.85 -0.48
CA GLU A 114 -6.82 18.49 -1.80
C GLU A 114 -5.82 17.82 -2.76
N LYS A 115 -4.77 17.17 -2.21
CA LYS A 115 -3.68 16.56 -2.98
C LYS A 115 -3.78 15.04 -3.03
N ILE A 116 -4.37 14.45 -2.00
CA ILE A 116 -4.58 13.00 -1.87
C ILE A 116 -6.05 12.71 -2.10
N LYS A 117 -6.35 11.88 -3.10
CA LYS A 117 -7.71 11.63 -3.57
C LYS A 117 -8.64 11.07 -2.50
N ASP A 118 -8.12 10.20 -1.67
CA ASP A 118 -8.88 9.47 -0.66
C ASP A 118 -7.97 9.02 0.47
N ILE A 119 -8.35 9.31 1.70
CA ILE A 119 -7.62 8.91 2.91
C ILE A 119 -8.58 8.12 3.79
N GLU A 120 -8.37 6.82 3.88
CA GLU A 120 -9.19 5.92 4.68
C GLU A 120 -8.40 5.24 5.79
N GLU A 121 -9.08 4.89 6.89
CA GLU A 121 -8.54 4.11 7.99
C GLU A 121 -9.20 2.74 8.05
N LYS A 122 -8.41 1.70 8.29
CA LYS A 122 -8.86 0.35 8.56
C LYS A 122 -8.16 -0.20 9.78
N ARG A 123 -8.88 -0.99 10.55
CA ARG A 123 -8.39 -1.65 11.76
C ARG A 123 -8.43 -3.15 11.56
N VAL A 124 -7.31 -3.80 11.74
CA VAL A 124 -7.14 -5.23 11.52
C VAL A 124 -6.27 -5.80 12.62
N ASP A 125 -6.64 -6.93 13.13
CA ASP A 125 -5.78 -7.74 13.99
C ASP A 125 -5.12 -8.81 13.10
N PHE A 126 -3.83 -8.64 12.81
CA PHE A 126 -3.10 -9.59 11.97
C PHE A 126 -2.79 -10.92 12.68
N ASP A 127 -2.91 -10.99 14.01
CA ASP A 127 -2.74 -12.22 14.77
C ASP A 127 -4.06 -13.02 14.86
N ASN A 128 -5.21 -12.35 14.65
CA ASN A 128 -6.55 -12.96 14.67
C ASN A 128 -7.25 -12.80 13.30
N ASN A 129 -7.16 -13.81 12.47
CA ASN A 129 -7.78 -13.81 11.13
C ASN A 129 -9.24 -14.30 11.14
N ASP A 130 -9.80 -14.68 12.28
CA ASP A 130 -11.11 -15.34 12.35
C ASP A 130 -12.29 -14.37 12.23
N ASP A 131 -12.07 -13.08 12.40
CA ASP A 131 -13.11 -12.05 12.34
C ASP A 131 -13.42 -11.52 10.94
N GLY A 132 -12.73 -12.00 9.91
CA GLY A 132 -12.91 -11.61 8.53
C GLY A 132 -12.39 -10.21 8.16
N ARG A 133 -11.86 -9.42 9.10
CA ARG A 133 -11.37 -8.06 8.85
C ARG A 133 -10.18 -8.05 7.89
N PHE A 134 -9.28 -9.02 8.02
CA PHE A 134 -8.15 -9.15 7.09
C PHE A 134 -8.62 -9.46 5.66
N THR A 135 -9.57 -10.39 5.50
CA THR A 135 -10.14 -10.70 4.19
C THR A 135 -10.83 -9.49 3.57
N ASN A 136 -11.56 -8.71 4.36
CA ASN A 136 -12.21 -7.48 3.92
C ASN A 136 -11.17 -6.44 3.49
N LEU A 137 -10.08 -6.26 4.24
CA LEU A 137 -8.98 -5.37 3.89
C LEU A 137 -8.37 -5.75 2.53
N VAL A 138 -8.07 -7.03 2.31
CA VAL A 138 -7.50 -7.52 1.04
C VAL A 138 -8.45 -7.26 -0.13
N ASN A 139 -9.75 -7.51 0.05
CA ASN A 139 -10.76 -7.25 -0.98
C ASN A 139 -10.90 -5.77 -1.29
N GLU A 140 -10.80 -4.91 -0.30
CA GLU A 140 -10.83 -3.47 -0.48
C GLU A 140 -9.58 -2.96 -1.22
N ILE A 141 -8.40 -3.45 -0.86
CA ILE A 141 -7.16 -3.15 -1.60
C ILE A 141 -7.31 -3.53 -3.07
N LYS A 142 -7.79 -4.74 -3.38
CA LYS A 142 -8.06 -5.17 -4.76
C LYS A 142 -9.05 -4.25 -5.48
N THR A 143 -10.10 -3.82 -4.80
CA THR A 143 -11.11 -2.91 -5.35
C THR A 143 -10.51 -1.53 -5.64
N LYS A 144 -9.75 -0.97 -4.70
CA LYS A 144 -9.08 0.33 -4.89
C LYS A 144 -8.07 0.27 -6.04
N LEU A 145 -7.30 -0.81 -6.16
CA LEU A 145 -6.36 -1.03 -7.25
C LEU A 145 -7.06 -1.07 -8.61
N LYS A 146 -8.19 -1.77 -8.74
CA LYS A 146 -8.98 -1.80 -9.98
C LYS A 146 -9.53 -0.42 -10.36
N ASN A 147 -9.79 0.43 -9.39
CA ASN A 147 -10.39 1.76 -9.57
C ASN A 147 -9.36 2.89 -9.74
N LEU A 148 -8.06 2.59 -9.80
CA LEU A 148 -7.05 3.59 -10.11
C LEU A 148 -7.27 4.16 -11.52
N GLU A 149 -7.13 5.46 -11.69
CA GLU A 149 -7.52 6.19 -12.92
C GLU A 149 -6.86 5.69 -14.20
N HIS A 150 -5.66 5.12 -14.10
CA HIS A 150 -4.91 4.61 -15.26
C HIS A 150 -5.29 3.19 -15.64
N ILE A 151 -6.01 2.46 -14.79
CA ILE A 151 -6.39 1.08 -15.04
C ILE A 151 -7.48 1.02 -16.11
N GLY A 152 -7.34 0.08 -17.05
CA GLY A 152 -8.26 -0.08 -18.19
C GLY A 152 -8.06 0.93 -19.33
N ARG A 153 -7.13 1.89 -19.20
CA ARG A 153 -6.79 2.78 -20.32
C ARG A 153 -6.02 2.01 -21.39
N THR A 154 -6.45 2.16 -22.64
CA THR A 154 -5.77 1.54 -23.77
C THR A 154 -4.44 2.26 -24.03
N LEU A 155 -3.34 1.51 -23.98
CA LEU A 155 -2.03 2.04 -24.35
C LEU A 155 -1.90 2.15 -25.88
N PRO A 156 -1.28 3.21 -26.41
CA PRO A 156 -0.95 3.29 -27.82
C PRO A 156 -0.14 2.06 -28.27
N LYS A 157 -0.47 1.49 -29.43
CA LYS A 157 0.22 0.29 -29.96
C LYS A 157 1.74 0.47 -30.09
N THR A 158 2.21 1.69 -30.32
CA THR A 158 3.63 2.04 -30.37
C THR A 158 4.32 1.83 -29.00
N TRP A 159 3.66 2.18 -27.91
CA TRP A 159 4.20 2.00 -26.55
C TRP A 159 4.29 0.52 -26.16
N VAL A 160 3.30 -0.27 -26.56
CA VAL A 160 3.32 -1.73 -26.37
C VAL A 160 4.53 -2.34 -27.07
N LYS A 161 4.76 -1.98 -28.35
CA LYS A 161 5.91 -2.46 -29.13
C LYS A 161 7.26 -2.04 -28.55
N ILE A 162 7.36 -0.81 -28.01
CA ILE A 162 8.59 -0.32 -27.35
C ILE A 162 8.85 -1.13 -26.09
N ARG A 163 7.81 -1.37 -25.27
CA ARG A 163 7.93 -2.14 -24.04
C ARG A 163 8.35 -3.60 -24.30
N GLU A 164 7.79 -4.23 -25.34
CA GLU A 164 8.18 -5.58 -25.75
C GLU A 164 9.65 -5.65 -26.12
N LYS A 165 10.16 -4.64 -26.87
CA LYS A 165 11.57 -4.58 -27.26
C LYS A 165 12.53 -4.23 -26.12
N LEU A 166 12.07 -3.58 -25.06
CA LEU A 166 12.90 -3.25 -23.90
C LEU A 166 12.88 -4.37 -22.83
N GLY A 167 11.95 -5.31 -22.96
CA GLY A 167 11.82 -6.49 -22.08
C GLY A 167 12.53 -7.74 -22.64
N GLU A 168 13.09 -7.66 -23.86
CA GLU A 168 14.04 -8.63 -24.41
C GLU A 168 15.47 -8.30 -23.95
#